data_8ce2e35961ec197acb94d1e31d94fb05
#
_entry.id   8ce2e35961ec197acb94d1e31d94fb05
#
_cell.length_a   1.000
_cell.length_b   1.000
_cell.length_c   1.000
_cell.angle_alpha   90.00
_cell.angle_beta   90.00
_cell.angle_gamma   90.00
#
_symmetry.space_group_name_H-M   'P 1'
#
loop_
_entity.id
_entity.type
_entity.pdbx_description
1 polymer ?
#
loop_
_entity_poly.entity_id
_entity_poly.type
_entity_poly.pdbx_seq_one_letter_code
_entity_poly.pdbx_strand_id
1 'polypeptide(L)'
;MSHIFIGIIAPSTVLIPIGVAIYKYARMPLSLRYIFFYLIISACINFVAILLSYQSINNLPLLHLLTFFELFLLLYYFSCLFEYKISITVKYVCWVSLLFCLVNSLWLQSIFSFNSYARGIEAIIIILVSLLYFVRVPEKQKTPWDILIVSGLLLYYAGSFFLYLFSNFLKKGHRLSTMVWDVNASIVLILYLLITLGIIKCKRQMTTSTSFS
;
A
#
# COMPACT_ATOMS: atom_id res chain seq x y z
N MET A 1 17.80 -18.00 -7.97
CA MET A 1 16.39 -18.12 -7.51
C MET A 1 15.85 -16.79 -6.99
N SER A 2 16.61 -16.01 -6.21
CA SER A 2 16.13 -14.74 -5.63
C SER A 2 15.65 -13.70 -6.64
N HIS A 3 16.31 -13.52 -7.80
CA HIS A 3 15.90 -12.54 -8.79
C HIS A 3 14.52 -12.81 -9.40
N ILE A 4 14.16 -14.07 -9.65
CA ILE A 4 12.84 -14.46 -10.17
C ILE A 4 11.78 -14.28 -9.07
N PHE A 5 12.11 -14.63 -7.83
CA PHE A 5 11.20 -14.47 -6.69
C PHE A 5 10.88 -13.00 -6.43
N ILE A 6 11.90 -12.14 -6.32
CA ILE A 6 11.73 -10.72 -6.04
C ILE A 6 11.10 -9.98 -7.23
N GLY A 7 11.59 -10.27 -8.46
CA GLY A 7 11.23 -9.49 -9.65
C GLY A 7 9.93 -9.92 -10.33
N ILE A 8 9.48 -11.15 -10.14
CA ILE A 8 8.32 -11.69 -10.87
C ILE A 8 7.30 -12.31 -9.91
N ILE A 9 7.70 -13.29 -9.10
CA ILE A 9 6.73 -14.08 -8.31
C ILE A 9 6.01 -13.19 -7.30
N ALA A 10 6.75 -12.50 -6.42
CA ALA A 10 6.15 -11.69 -5.37
C ALA A 10 5.25 -10.56 -5.92
N PRO A 11 5.67 -9.75 -6.90
CA PRO A 11 4.78 -8.76 -7.53
C PRO A 11 3.55 -9.36 -8.19
N SER A 12 3.66 -10.52 -8.85
CA SER A 12 2.54 -11.15 -9.56
C SER A 12 1.45 -11.69 -8.63
N THR A 13 1.76 -11.95 -7.37
CA THR A 13 0.75 -12.40 -6.40
C THR A 13 -0.34 -11.36 -6.11
N VAL A 14 -0.13 -10.09 -6.47
CA VAL A 14 -1.17 -9.04 -6.44
C VAL A 14 -2.41 -9.41 -7.27
N LEU A 15 -2.27 -10.26 -8.28
CA LEU A 15 -3.39 -10.73 -9.11
C LEU A 15 -4.41 -11.55 -8.32
N ILE A 16 -4.00 -12.21 -7.22
CA ILE A 16 -4.89 -13.01 -6.37
C ILE A 16 -5.94 -12.11 -5.69
N PRO A 17 -5.55 -11.09 -4.88
CA PRO A 17 -6.53 -10.18 -4.28
C PRO A 17 -7.33 -9.39 -5.33
N ILE A 18 -6.75 -9.04 -6.49
CA ILE A 18 -7.49 -8.39 -7.58
C ILE A 18 -8.60 -9.30 -8.10
N GLY A 19 -8.32 -10.57 -8.41
CA GLY A 19 -9.32 -11.52 -8.90
C GLY A 19 -10.48 -11.71 -7.90
N VAL A 20 -10.16 -11.84 -6.61
CA VAL A 20 -11.19 -11.92 -5.55
C VAL A 20 -11.98 -10.63 -5.42
N ALA A 21 -11.32 -9.48 -5.54
CA ALA A 21 -11.98 -8.17 -5.47
C ALA A 21 -12.92 -7.94 -6.65
N ILE A 22 -12.55 -8.30 -7.88
CA ILE A 22 -13.43 -8.23 -9.07
C ILE A 22 -14.70 -9.05 -8.82
N TYR A 23 -14.55 -10.30 -8.37
CA TYR A 23 -15.69 -11.16 -8.08
C TYR A 23 -16.64 -10.58 -7.02
N LYS A 24 -16.09 -9.88 -6.02
CA LYS A 24 -16.87 -9.30 -4.92
C LYS A 24 -17.21 -7.83 -5.07
N TYR A 25 -16.81 -7.16 -6.14
CA TYR A 25 -16.83 -5.70 -6.29
C TYR A 25 -18.19 -5.07 -5.97
N ALA A 26 -19.26 -5.65 -6.47
CA ALA A 26 -20.64 -5.15 -6.23
C ALA A 26 -21.06 -5.17 -4.74
N ARG A 27 -20.38 -5.96 -3.89
CA ARG A 27 -20.67 -6.10 -2.46
C ARG A 27 -19.70 -5.35 -1.56
N MET A 28 -18.65 -4.75 -2.14
CA MET A 28 -17.58 -4.08 -1.39
C MET A 28 -18.04 -2.71 -0.91
N PRO A 29 -17.80 -2.36 0.38
CA PRO A 29 -17.95 -1.01 0.88
C PRO A 29 -16.95 -0.07 0.22
N LEU A 30 -17.21 1.26 0.32
CA LEU A 30 -16.37 2.27 -0.30
C LEU A 30 -14.90 2.16 0.14
N SER A 31 -14.64 1.88 1.42
CA SER A 31 -13.27 1.68 1.93
C SER A 31 -12.52 0.61 1.14
N LEU A 32 -13.09 -0.57 0.93
CA LEU A 32 -12.45 -1.64 0.19
C LEU A 32 -12.27 -1.34 -1.30
N ARG A 33 -13.07 -0.45 -1.89
CA ARG A 33 -12.86 0.00 -3.27
C ARG A 33 -11.56 0.80 -3.42
N TYR A 34 -11.16 1.59 -2.41
CA TYR A 34 -9.84 2.24 -2.42
C TYR A 34 -8.70 1.21 -2.39
N ILE A 35 -8.81 0.13 -1.60
CA ILE A 35 -7.86 -0.99 -1.61
C ILE A 35 -7.83 -1.67 -2.99
N PHE A 36 -8.98 -1.88 -3.62
CA PHE A 36 -9.05 -2.45 -4.97
C PHE A 36 -8.32 -1.58 -6.00
N PHE A 37 -8.55 -0.27 -6.00
CA PHE A 37 -7.85 0.66 -6.90
C PHE A 37 -6.36 0.71 -6.61
N TYR A 38 -5.95 0.68 -5.34
CA TYR A 38 -4.55 0.55 -4.94
C TYR A 38 -3.91 -0.70 -5.57
N LEU A 39 -4.53 -1.86 -5.46
CA LEU A 39 -4.03 -3.09 -6.04
C LEU A 39 -3.90 -3.03 -7.57
N ILE A 40 -4.89 -2.47 -8.27
CA ILE A 40 -4.86 -2.32 -9.74
C ILE A 40 -3.72 -1.39 -10.15
N ILE A 41 -3.61 -0.20 -9.55
CA ILE A 41 -2.58 0.77 -9.91
C ILE A 41 -1.20 0.20 -9.61
N SER A 42 -1.01 -0.45 -8.45
CA SER A 42 0.24 -1.14 -8.10
C SER A 42 0.58 -2.24 -9.12
N ALA A 43 -0.39 -3.04 -9.54
CA ALA A 43 -0.18 -4.09 -10.55
C ALA A 43 0.21 -3.49 -11.91
N CYS A 44 -0.47 -2.45 -12.37
CA CYS A 44 -0.17 -1.77 -13.62
C CYS A 44 1.25 -1.16 -13.62
N ILE A 45 1.60 -0.43 -12.55
CA ILE A 45 2.91 0.20 -12.43
C ILE A 45 4.02 -0.87 -12.35
N ASN A 46 3.83 -1.93 -11.56
CA ASN A 46 4.79 -3.03 -11.48
C ASN A 46 4.96 -3.75 -12.80
N PHE A 47 3.87 -3.98 -13.54
CA PHE A 47 3.93 -4.58 -14.87
C PHE A 47 4.76 -3.72 -15.84
N VAL A 48 4.51 -2.41 -15.89
CA VAL A 48 5.30 -1.49 -16.73
C VAL A 48 6.75 -1.45 -16.26
N ALA A 49 7.02 -1.46 -14.94
CA ALA A 49 8.37 -1.49 -14.39
C ALA A 49 9.15 -2.74 -14.81
N ILE A 50 8.49 -3.89 -14.85
CA ILE A 50 9.08 -5.14 -15.35
C ILE A 50 9.41 -5.02 -16.84
N LEU A 51 8.50 -4.52 -17.66
CA LEU A 51 8.73 -4.33 -19.10
C LEU A 51 9.93 -3.40 -19.39
N LEU A 52 10.02 -2.26 -18.68
CA LEU A 52 11.14 -1.34 -18.79
C LEU A 52 12.45 -2.00 -18.38
N SER A 53 12.43 -2.79 -17.28
CA SER A 53 13.59 -3.52 -16.80
C SER A 53 14.11 -4.53 -17.85
N TYR A 54 13.23 -5.24 -18.55
CA TYR A 54 13.63 -6.13 -19.64
C TYR A 54 14.30 -5.38 -20.81
N GLN A 55 13.91 -4.13 -21.03
CA GLN A 55 14.51 -3.27 -22.06
C GLN A 55 15.76 -2.52 -21.55
N SER A 56 16.24 -2.81 -20.33
CA SER A 56 17.33 -2.09 -19.68
C SER A 56 17.08 -0.59 -19.50
N ILE A 57 15.81 -0.18 -19.51
CA ILE A 57 15.38 1.20 -19.28
C ILE A 57 15.20 1.41 -17.76
N ASN A 58 15.61 2.57 -17.25
CA ASN A 58 15.45 2.90 -15.84
C ASN A 58 13.96 3.01 -15.45
N ASN A 59 13.51 2.15 -14.55
CA ASN A 59 12.14 2.10 -14.05
C ASN A 59 11.92 2.85 -12.72
N LEU A 60 12.96 3.48 -12.17
CA LEU A 60 12.87 4.20 -10.89
C LEU A 60 11.87 5.37 -10.89
N PRO A 61 11.65 6.13 -11.99
CA PRO A 61 10.59 7.14 -12.04
C PRO A 61 9.19 6.59 -11.69
N LEU A 62 8.93 5.33 -12.01
CA LEU A 62 7.65 4.68 -11.66
C LEU A 62 7.45 4.51 -10.15
N LEU A 63 8.52 4.44 -9.36
CA LEU A 63 8.43 4.40 -7.90
C LEU A 63 7.92 5.73 -7.31
N HIS A 64 8.29 6.87 -7.91
CA HIS A 64 7.77 8.17 -7.50
C HIS A 64 6.27 8.26 -7.77
N LEU A 65 5.83 7.79 -8.94
CA LEU A 65 4.43 7.72 -9.31
C LEU A 65 3.64 6.76 -8.41
N LEU A 66 4.20 5.59 -8.13
CA LEU A 66 3.60 4.58 -7.26
C LEU A 66 3.36 5.13 -5.85
N THR A 67 4.39 5.74 -5.23
CA THR A 67 4.29 6.35 -3.89
C THR A 67 3.16 7.37 -3.82
N PHE A 68 3.01 8.21 -4.85
CA PHE A 68 1.93 9.20 -4.92
C PHE A 68 0.54 8.55 -4.87
N PHE A 69 0.31 7.53 -5.69
CA PHE A 69 -0.99 6.83 -5.72
C PHE A 69 -1.23 5.97 -4.49
N GLU A 70 -0.20 5.32 -3.94
CA GLU A 70 -0.31 4.54 -2.70
C GLU A 70 -0.73 5.42 -1.54
N LEU A 71 -0.04 6.54 -1.30
CA LEU A 71 -0.43 7.50 -0.25
C LEU A 71 -1.87 7.97 -0.42
N PHE A 72 -2.25 8.39 -1.62
CA PHE A 72 -3.61 8.85 -1.89
C PHE A 72 -4.65 7.79 -1.54
N LEU A 73 -4.54 6.60 -2.12
CA LEU A 73 -5.55 5.56 -2.00
C LEU A 73 -5.61 4.95 -0.60
N LEU A 74 -4.45 4.72 0.03
CA LEU A 74 -4.40 4.16 1.38
C LEU A 74 -4.91 5.17 2.43
N LEU A 75 -4.56 6.44 2.35
CA LEU A 75 -5.07 7.43 3.29
C LEU A 75 -6.58 7.70 3.10
N TYR A 76 -7.09 7.62 1.86
CA TYR A 76 -8.54 7.65 1.66
C TYR A 76 -9.23 6.39 2.20
N TYR A 77 -8.62 5.20 2.06
CA TYR A 77 -9.09 3.99 2.73
C TYR A 77 -9.19 4.22 4.25
N PHE A 78 -8.12 4.68 4.89
CA PHE A 78 -8.13 4.96 6.33
C PHE A 78 -9.15 6.03 6.70
N SER A 79 -9.32 7.09 5.90
CA SER A 79 -10.31 8.13 6.17
C SER A 79 -11.75 7.59 6.25
N CYS A 80 -12.04 6.50 5.54
CA CYS A 80 -13.34 5.82 5.60
C CYS A 80 -13.54 5.00 6.89
N LEU A 81 -12.46 4.65 7.60
CA LEU A 81 -12.51 3.84 8.82
C LEU A 81 -12.67 4.68 10.09
N PHE A 82 -12.43 5.99 10.01
CA PHE A 82 -12.45 6.88 11.16
C PHE A 82 -13.72 7.72 11.23
N GLU A 83 -14.05 8.15 12.45
CA GLU A 83 -15.05 9.18 12.69
C GLU A 83 -14.70 10.51 11.99
N TYR A 84 -15.71 11.37 11.78
CA TYR A 84 -15.62 12.58 10.97
C TYR A 84 -14.39 13.45 11.26
N LYS A 85 -14.10 13.75 12.54
CA LYS A 85 -12.98 14.63 12.92
C LYS A 85 -11.63 14.04 12.52
N ILE A 86 -11.38 12.75 12.83
CA ILE A 86 -10.14 12.07 12.49
C ILE A 86 -10.05 11.86 10.96
N SER A 87 -11.16 11.53 10.33
CA SER A 87 -11.24 11.39 8.86
C SER A 87 -10.78 12.65 8.13
N ILE A 88 -11.23 13.84 8.57
CA ILE A 88 -10.77 15.13 7.99
C ILE A 88 -9.26 15.28 8.19
N THR A 89 -8.76 15.04 9.40
CA THR A 89 -7.32 15.15 9.70
C THR A 89 -6.50 14.22 8.78
N VAL A 90 -6.92 12.97 8.61
CA VAL A 90 -6.25 12.03 7.70
C VAL A 90 -6.25 12.53 6.24
N LYS A 91 -7.33 13.16 5.78
CA LYS A 91 -7.39 13.79 4.45
C LYS A 91 -6.44 14.99 4.32
N TYR A 92 -6.31 15.82 5.36
CA TYR A 92 -5.30 16.89 5.36
C TYR A 92 -3.88 16.35 5.30
N VAL A 93 -3.57 15.32 6.11
CA VAL A 93 -2.28 14.61 6.06
C VAL A 93 -2.03 14.06 4.65
N CYS A 94 -3.06 13.50 4.00
CA CYS A 94 -2.96 13.03 2.62
C CYS A 94 -2.49 14.15 1.68
N TRP A 95 -3.20 15.30 1.65
CA TRP A 95 -2.85 16.39 0.75
C TRP A 95 -1.46 16.98 1.01
N VAL A 96 -1.09 17.14 2.28
CA VAL A 96 0.26 17.62 2.66
C VAL A 96 1.33 16.61 2.20
N SER A 97 1.08 15.31 2.37
CA SER A 97 2.01 14.27 1.95
C SER A 97 2.15 14.17 0.43
N LEU A 98 1.06 14.36 -0.30
CA LEU A 98 1.10 14.40 -1.77
C LEU A 98 1.88 15.63 -2.28
N LEU A 99 1.70 16.78 -1.65
CA LEU A 99 2.50 17.97 -1.96
C LEU A 99 4.00 17.70 -1.68
N PHE A 100 4.32 17.06 -0.54
CA PHE A 100 5.70 16.65 -0.25
C PHE A 100 6.25 15.68 -1.32
N CYS A 101 5.47 14.69 -1.78
CA CYS A 101 5.90 13.78 -2.85
C CYS A 101 6.22 14.53 -4.13
N LEU A 102 5.44 15.54 -4.52
CA LEU A 102 5.71 16.39 -5.68
C LEU A 102 6.99 17.20 -5.49
N VAL A 103 7.16 17.87 -4.35
CA VAL A 103 8.36 18.64 -4.03
C VAL A 103 9.59 17.73 -4.02
N ASN A 104 9.49 16.53 -3.43
CA ASN A 104 10.57 15.57 -3.42
C ASN A 104 11.00 15.16 -4.82
N SER A 105 10.04 14.86 -5.70
CA SER A 105 10.32 14.40 -7.06
C SER A 105 10.86 15.50 -7.98
N LEU A 106 10.57 16.78 -7.69
CA LEU A 106 11.00 17.91 -8.52
C LEU A 106 12.33 18.52 -8.04
N TRP A 107 12.58 18.57 -6.73
CA TRP A 107 13.70 19.34 -6.15
C TRP A 107 14.60 18.58 -5.19
N LEU A 108 14.07 17.66 -4.36
CA LEU A 108 14.87 17.07 -3.29
C LEU A 108 15.61 15.80 -3.73
N GLN A 109 15.01 14.99 -4.59
CA GLN A 109 15.56 13.71 -4.99
C GLN A 109 15.35 13.45 -6.48
N SER A 110 16.43 13.06 -7.18
CA SER A 110 16.32 12.72 -8.60
C SER A 110 15.30 11.62 -8.84
N ILE A 111 14.41 11.80 -9.82
CA ILE A 111 13.45 10.79 -10.25
C ILE A 111 14.12 9.51 -10.79
N PHE A 112 15.40 9.57 -11.14
CA PHE A 112 16.21 8.44 -11.59
C PHE A 112 16.92 7.72 -10.44
N SER A 113 16.72 8.13 -9.19
CA SER A 113 17.17 7.45 -7.98
C SER A 113 15.99 6.79 -7.25
N PHE A 114 16.30 5.89 -6.30
CA PHE A 114 15.26 5.28 -5.47
C PHE A 114 14.59 6.35 -4.59
N ASN A 115 13.27 6.38 -4.58
CA ASN A 115 12.44 7.37 -3.88
C ASN A 115 12.45 7.19 -2.34
N SER A 116 13.63 7.23 -1.71
CA SER A 116 13.80 6.87 -0.30
C SER A 116 13.11 7.83 0.67
N TYR A 117 13.14 9.14 0.40
CA TYR A 117 12.54 10.13 1.31
C TYR A 117 11.02 10.02 1.34
N ALA A 118 10.38 10.03 0.17
CA ALA A 118 8.92 9.95 0.12
C ALA A 118 8.42 8.57 0.59
N ARG A 119 9.11 7.47 0.25
CA ARG A 119 8.82 6.12 0.76
C ARG A 119 8.99 5.99 2.27
N GLY A 120 10.02 6.62 2.84
CA GLY A 120 10.22 6.65 4.29
C GLY A 120 9.09 7.39 5.02
N ILE A 121 8.70 8.56 4.51
CA ILE A 121 7.59 9.35 5.08
C ILE A 121 6.26 8.62 4.91
N GLU A 122 6.00 8.04 3.74
CA GLU A 122 4.83 7.19 3.50
C GLU A 122 4.73 6.08 4.54
N ALA A 123 5.83 5.35 4.77
CA ALA A 123 5.85 4.25 5.73
C ALA A 123 5.52 4.73 7.14
N ILE A 124 6.11 5.85 7.60
CA ILE A 124 5.81 6.44 8.91
C ILE A 124 4.32 6.79 9.00
N ILE A 125 3.76 7.47 8.00
CA ILE A 125 2.37 7.89 8.02
C ILE A 125 1.44 6.68 8.09
N ILE A 126 1.65 5.66 7.24
CA ILE A 126 0.80 4.47 7.22
C ILE A 126 0.93 3.67 8.52
N ILE A 127 2.12 3.57 9.11
CA ILE A 127 2.32 2.95 10.43
C ILE A 127 1.49 3.70 11.49
N LEU A 128 1.64 5.04 11.57
CA LEU A 128 0.94 5.85 12.57
C LEU A 128 -0.58 5.77 12.42
N VAL A 129 -1.09 5.85 11.19
CA VAL A 129 -2.54 5.77 10.93
C VAL A 129 -3.07 4.37 11.20
N SER A 130 -2.29 3.31 10.93
CA SER A 130 -2.64 1.94 11.29
C SER A 130 -2.71 1.74 12.82
N LEU A 131 -1.73 2.25 13.56
CA LEU A 131 -1.77 2.23 15.02
C LEU A 131 -2.95 3.05 15.57
N LEU A 132 -3.21 4.22 14.98
CA LEU A 132 -4.36 5.06 15.34
C LEU A 132 -5.68 4.31 15.15
N TYR A 133 -5.81 3.51 14.07
CA TYR A 133 -6.98 2.66 13.85
C TYR A 133 -7.19 1.68 15.01
N PHE A 134 -6.16 0.98 15.45
CA PHE A 134 -6.29 0.02 16.55
C PHE A 134 -6.64 0.68 17.89
N VAL A 135 -6.16 1.91 18.12
CA VAL A 135 -6.39 2.64 19.39
C VAL A 135 -7.72 3.40 19.39
N ARG A 136 -8.10 4.04 18.29
CA ARG A 136 -9.21 5.00 18.26
C ARG A 136 -10.52 4.44 17.73
N VAL A 137 -10.49 3.45 16.83
CA VAL A 137 -11.74 2.83 16.35
C VAL A 137 -12.28 1.89 17.41
N PRO A 138 -13.54 2.06 17.87
CA PRO A 138 -14.15 1.18 18.86
C PRO A 138 -14.23 -0.27 18.36
N GLU A 139 -14.05 -1.25 19.24
CA GLU A 139 -14.07 -2.69 18.89
C GLU A 139 -15.35 -3.09 18.14
N LYS A 140 -16.49 -2.52 18.52
CA LYS A 140 -17.80 -2.80 17.88
C LYS A 140 -17.89 -2.32 16.41
N GLN A 141 -17.03 -1.36 16.02
CA GLN A 141 -16.98 -0.80 14.67
C GLN A 141 -15.90 -1.46 13.81
N LYS A 142 -14.92 -2.13 14.44
CA LYS A 142 -13.88 -2.86 13.74
C LYS A 142 -14.46 -4.08 13.04
N THR A 143 -14.33 -4.09 11.73
CA THR A 143 -14.76 -5.26 10.95
C THR A 143 -13.60 -6.26 10.81
N PRO A 144 -13.89 -7.58 10.72
CA PRO A 144 -12.85 -8.58 10.55
C PRO A 144 -11.99 -8.38 9.29
N TRP A 145 -12.54 -7.79 8.24
CA TRP A 145 -11.79 -7.52 7.01
C TRP A 145 -10.88 -6.31 7.15
N ASP A 146 -11.31 -5.23 7.84
CA ASP A 146 -10.46 -4.07 8.06
C ASP A 146 -9.30 -4.40 9.01
N ILE A 147 -9.54 -5.21 10.06
CA ILE A 147 -8.47 -5.69 10.95
C ILE A 147 -7.38 -6.42 10.15
N LEU A 148 -7.75 -7.34 9.25
CA LEU A 148 -6.79 -8.10 8.44
C LEU A 148 -6.00 -7.18 7.51
N ILE A 149 -6.66 -6.26 6.81
CA ILE A 149 -6.03 -5.35 5.86
C ILE A 149 -5.10 -4.37 6.58
N VAL A 150 -5.58 -3.74 7.67
CA VAL A 150 -4.77 -2.79 8.46
C VAL A 150 -3.58 -3.48 9.10
N SER A 151 -3.74 -4.72 9.61
CA SER A 151 -2.61 -5.52 10.13
C SER A 151 -1.59 -5.82 9.04
N GLY A 152 -2.04 -6.17 7.83
CA GLY A 152 -1.18 -6.40 6.68
C GLY A 152 -0.40 -5.16 6.28
N LEU A 153 -1.07 -4.00 6.19
CA LEU A 153 -0.43 -2.72 5.90
C LEU A 153 0.59 -2.34 6.98
N LEU A 154 0.22 -2.47 8.26
CA LEU A 154 1.12 -2.19 9.37
C LEU A 154 2.38 -3.06 9.31
N LEU A 155 2.22 -4.38 9.11
CA LEU A 155 3.34 -5.30 9.01
C LEU A 155 4.25 -4.98 7.82
N TYR A 156 3.65 -4.70 6.65
CA TYR A 156 4.40 -4.38 5.43
C TYR A 156 5.20 -3.09 5.59
N TYR A 157 4.57 -2.01 6.01
CA TYR A 157 5.25 -0.71 6.11
C TYR A 157 6.25 -0.68 7.26
N ALA A 158 5.98 -1.33 8.41
CA ALA A 158 6.92 -1.44 9.50
C ALA A 158 8.16 -2.28 9.12
N GLY A 159 7.96 -3.41 8.43
CA GLY A 159 9.04 -4.26 7.96
C GLY A 159 9.90 -3.63 6.85
N SER A 160 9.28 -2.81 6.00
CA SER A 160 9.95 -2.18 4.85
C SER A 160 10.56 -0.81 5.16
N PHE A 161 10.23 -0.21 6.30
CA PHE A 161 10.63 1.16 6.65
C PHE A 161 12.14 1.39 6.54
N PHE A 162 12.93 0.57 7.22
CA PHE A 162 14.39 0.68 7.19
C PHE A 162 14.96 0.42 5.79
N LEU A 163 14.36 -0.51 5.05
CA LEU A 163 14.76 -0.77 3.67
C LEU A 163 14.58 0.49 2.82
N TYR A 164 13.46 1.19 2.94
CA TYR A 164 13.20 2.41 2.18
C TYR A 164 14.17 3.52 2.52
N LEU A 165 14.48 3.74 3.81
CA LEU A 165 15.43 4.77 4.23
C LEU A 165 16.84 4.49 3.74
N PHE A 166 17.29 3.24 3.81
CA PHE A 166 18.67 2.86 3.51
C PHE A 166 18.89 2.26 2.10
N SER A 167 17.84 2.23 1.27
CA SER A 167 17.89 1.63 -0.07
C SER A 167 18.98 2.19 -0.97
N ASN A 168 19.26 3.50 -0.89
CA ASN A 168 20.31 4.13 -1.67
C ASN A 168 21.73 3.71 -1.22
N PHE A 169 21.87 3.22 0.00
CA PHE A 169 23.16 2.72 0.54
C PHE A 169 23.36 1.23 0.27
N LEU A 170 22.31 0.48 -0.10
CA LEU A 170 22.39 -0.94 -0.42
C LEU A 170 23.03 -1.12 -1.80
N LYS A 171 24.30 -1.50 -1.84
CA LYS A 171 25.03 -1.75 -3.09
C LYS A 171 24.45 -2.96 -3.81
N LYS A 172 24.18 -2.83 -5.13
CA LYS A 172 23.75 -3.94 -5.99
C LYS A 172 24.79 -5.07 -5.95
N GLY A 173 24.32 -6.31 -5.88
CA GLY A 173 25.18 -7.50 -5.91
C GLY A 173 25.78 -7.90 -4.56
N HIS A 174 25.59 -7.16 -3.50
CA HIS A 174 26.03 -7.58 -2.16
C HIS A 174 25.02 -8.60 -1.59
N ARG A 175 25.54 -9.71 -0.99
CA ARG A 175 24.68 -10.78 -0.42
C ARG A 175 23.64 -10.24 0.57
N LEU A 176 24.02 -9.28 1.40
CA LEU A 176 23.13 -8.63 2.36
C LEU A 176 21.97 -7.91 1.65
N SER A 177 22.27 -7.19 0.55
CA SER A 177 21.24 -6.51 -0.26
C SER A 177 20.19 -7.51 -0.77
N THR A 178 20.64 -8.63 -1.33
CA THR A 178 19.72 -9.67 -1.82
C THR A 178 18.84 -10.23 -0.71
N MET A 179 19.41 -10.55 0.47
CA MET A 179 18.64 -11.05 1.62
C MET A 179 17.59 -10.04 2.09
N VAL A 180 17.91 -8.75 2.15
CA VAL A 180 16.97 -7.69 2.55
C VAL A 180 15.80 -7.59 1.57
N TRP A 181 16.07 -7.69 0.27
CA TRP A 181 15.01 -7.69 -0.74
C TRP A 181 14.17 -8.97 -0.74
N ASP A 182 14.76 -10.15 -0.44
CA ASP A 182 14.01 -11.41 -0.28
C ASP A 182 13.05 -11.33 0.93
N VAL A 183 13.50 -10.75 2.04
CA VAL A 183 12.63 -10.51 3.22
C VAL A 183 11.49 -9.56 2.86
N ASN A 184 11.78 -8.45 2.17
CA ASN A 184 10.73 -7.52 1.75
C ASN A 184 9.71 -8.19 0.81
N ALA A 185 10.16 -8.98 -0.16
CA ALA A 185 9.29 -9.73 -1.04
C ALA A 185 8.37 -10.70 -0.27
N SER A 186 8.91 -11.36 0.77
CA SER A 186 8.12 -12.25 1.63
C SER A 186 7.05 -11.49 2.41
N ILE A 187 7.36 -10.28 2.90
CA ILE A 187 6.39 -9.42 3.60
C ILE A 187 5.28 -8.95 2.63
N VAL A 188 5.62 -8.66 1.36
CA VAL A 188 4.62 -8.35 0.31
C VAL A 188 3.66 -9.51 0.09
N LEU A 189 4.13 -10.77 0.08
CA LEU A 189 3.26 -11.94 -0.02
C LEU A 189 2.27 -12.02 1.15
N ILE A 190 2.75 -11.76 2.37
CA ILE A 190 1.89 -11.74 3.57
C ILE A 190 0.84 -10.63 3.44
N LEU A 191 1.23 -9.42 2.99
CA LEU A 191 0.30 -8.32 2.75
C LEU A 191 -0.83 -8.74 1.79
N TYR A 192 -0.48 -9.28 0.62
CA TYR A 192 -1.48 -9.68 -0.37
C TYR A 192 -2.36 -10.84 0.12
N LEU A 193 -1.81 -11.77 0.92
CA LEU A 193 -2.59 -12.81 1.58
C LEU A 193 -3.63 -12.20 2.56
N LEU A 194 -3.20 -11.28 3.42
CA LEU A 194 -4.08 -10.64 4.40
C LEU A 194 -5.16 -9.78 3.72
N ILE A 195 -4.82 -9.04 2.66
CA ILE A 195 -5.80 -8.31 1.85
C ILE A 195 -6.80 -9.29 1.22
N THR A 196 -6.32 -10.39 0.64
CA THR A 196 -7.19 -11.42 0.03
C THR A 196 -8.18 -11.98 1.05
N LEU A 197 -7.69 -12.38 2.23
CA LEU A 197 -8.52 -12.90 3.31
C LEU A 197 -9.51 -11.83 3.82
N GLY A 198 -9.08 -10.58 3.91
CA GLY A 198 -9.94 -9.45 4.24
C GLY A 198 -11.10 -9.32 3.24
N ILE A 199 -10.82 -9.29 1.93
CA ILE A 199 -11.84 -9.19 0.89
C ILE A 199 -12.77 -10.42 0.91
N ILE A 200 -12.24 -11.63 1.14
CA ILE A 200 -13.06 -12.86 1.26
C ILE A 200 -14.03 -12.75 2.44
N LYS A 201 -13.59 -12.23 3.59
CA LYS A 201 -14.42 -12.06 4.78
C LYS A 201 -15.44 -10.92 4.68
N CYS A 202 -15.29 -10.02 3.69
CA CYS A 202 -16.26 -8.96 3.47
C CYS A 202 -17.66 -9.54 3.18
N LYS A 203 -18.61 -9.25 4.07
CA LYS A 203 -20.02 -9.57 3.92
C LYS A 203 -20.76 -8.33 3.41
N ARG A 204 -21.85 -8.54 2.66
CA ARG A 204 -22.75 -7.46 2.25
C ARG A 204 -23.25 -6.73 3.51
N GLN A 205 -22.93 -5.44 3.67
CA GLN A 205 -23.63 -4.63 4.66
C GLN A 205 -25.10 -4.53 4.19
N MET A 206 -26.00 -5.13 4.94
CA MET A 206 -27.42 -4.82 4.77
C MET A 206 -27.56 -3.34 5.19
N THR A 207 -27.84 -2.48 4.24
CA THR A 207 -28.35 -1.14 4.52
C THR A 207 -29.66 -1.34 5.27
N THR A 208 -29.63 -1.26 6.60
CA THR A 208 -30.81 -1.02 7.38
C THR A 208 -31.27 0.38 6.98
N SER A 209 -32.17 0.43 6.02
CA SER A 209 -32.98 1.61 5.78
C SER A 209 -33.85 1.78 7.03
N THR A 210 -33.33 2.56 7.99
CA THR A 210 -34.19 3.19 9.00
C THR A 210 -35.11 4.12 8.22
N SER A 211 -36.29 3.61 7.88
CA SER A 211 -37.42 4.44 7.52
C SER A 211 -37.70 5.34 8.73
N PHE A 212 -37.29 6.59 8.64
CA PHE A 212 -37.82 7.63 9.48
C PHE A 212 -39.26 7.85 9.03
N SER A 213 -40.17 7.25 9.77
CA SER A 213 -41.60 7.64 9.79
C SER A 213 -41.80 8.76 10.79
#